data_f99b428c11a92becdaee2b20e93272ea
#
_entry.id   f99b428c11a92becdaee2b20e93272ea
#
_cell.length_a   1.000
_cell.length_b   1.000
_cell.length_c   1.000
_cell.angle_alpha   90.00
_cell.angle_beta   90.00
_cell.angle_gamma   90.00
#
_symmetry.space_group_name_H-M   'P 1'
#
loop_
_entity.id
_entity.type
_entity.pdbx_description
1 polymer ?
#
loop_
_entity_poly.entity_id
_entity_poly.type
_entity_poly.pdbx_seq_one_letter_code
_entity_poly.pdbx_strand_id
1 'polypeptide(L)'
;MSDLSLAPTVLNPDQRCKQIVASVDQVFVGKREIVELVMVAVLARGHVLFEDVPGVGKTTLARTFAHVLGLTHQRIQFASDLLPADIVGVGIYDGETRQFEFKPGPIFCHVLLADEINRTTPRTQSALLEAMAEGRVTVDGHTRDLPQPHLVLATQNPREFHGTFPLPESQLDRFLLRTSVGYLQPEAEMDLIARHGAPQQLPPPAADAQIVQALIDAAEKVHVAREVLQYLHALVAATRQHRALELGLSTRAAIGFYRAVQARALVQGRTFATPDDIQTLFLPVANHRVVLSGLTGPSGERTAVEAVLHQVLESVPTPA
;
A
#
# COMPACT_ATOMS: atom_id res chain seq x y z
N MET A 1 -3.55 -13.00 -47.96
CA MET A 1 -4.39 -13.42 -46.80
C MET A 1 -3.85 -12.62 -45.64
N SER A 2 -4.57 -11.56 -45.32
CA SER A 2 -4.20 -10.54 -44.34
C SER A 2 -4.44 -11.06 -42.94
N ASP A 3 -3.35 -11.11 -42.16
CA ASP A 3 -3.36 -11.35 -40.74
C ASP A 3 -4.11 -10.20 -40.04
N LEU A 4 -5.34 -10.43 -39.64
CA LEU A 4 -6.10 -9.57 -38.74
C LEU A 4 -5.53 -9.80 -37.33
N SER A 5 -4.49 -9.05 -36.99
CA SER A 5 -4.05 -8.85 -35.62
C SER A 5 -5.24 -8.23 -34.85
N LEU A 6 -5.91 -9.05 -34.06
CA LEU A 6 -6.90 -8.60 -33.10
C LEU A 6 -6.23 -7.65 -32.11
N ALA A 7 -6.42 -6.35 -32.33
CA ALA A 7 -6.07 -5.36 -31.31
C ALA A 7 -6.73 -5.77 -29.99
N PRO A 8 -6.03 -5.74 -28.85
CA PRO A 8 -6.62 -6.10 -27.58
C PRO A 8 -7.81 -5.17 -27.33
N THR A 9 -8.99 -5.75 -27.11
CA THR A 9 -10.19 -5.01 -26.77
C THR A 9 -9.86 -4.11 -25.58
N VAL A 10 -9.83 -2.80 -25.81
CA VAL A 10 -9.51 -1.81 -24.77
C VAL A 10 -10.70 -1.81 -23.81
N LEU A 11 -10.61 -2.58 -22.74
CA LEU A 11 -11.59 -2.54 -21.65
C LEU A 11 -11.58 -1.13 -21.04
N ASN A 12 -12.76 -0.63 -20.68
CA ASN A 12 -12.85 0.60 -19.90
C ASN A 12 -12.06 0.46 -18.60
N PRO A 13 -11.43 1.54 -18.08
CA PRO A 13 -10.60 1.50 -16.87
C PRO A 13 -11.30 0.82 -15.69
N ASP A 14 -12.60 1.09 -15.46
CA ASP A 14 -13.40 0.47 -14.40
C ASP A 14 -13.54 -1.05 -14.57
N GLN A 15 -13.80 -1.51 -15.79
CA GLN A 15 -13.90 -2.95 -16.10
C GLN A 15 -12.56 -3.64 -15.89
N ARG A 16 -11.47 -2.98 -16.26
CA ARG A 16 -10.12 -3.50 -16.04
C ARG A 16 -9.79 -3.61 -14.55
N CYS A 17 -10.11 -2.60 -13.75
CA CYS A 17 -9.95 -2.66 -12.29
C CYS A 17 -10.73 -3.83 -11.68
N LYS A 18 -11.99 -4.02 -12.06
CA LYS A 18 -12.81 -5.14 -11.59
C LYS A 18 -12.23 -6.49 -11.99
N GLN A 19 -11.71 -6.62 -13.21
CA GLN A 19 -11.06 -7.84 -13.69
C GLN A 19 -9.80 -8.14 -12.87
N ILE A 20 -8.94 -7.15 -12.62
CA ILE A 20 -7.73 -7.31 -11.82
C ILE A 20 -8.08 -7.77 -10.40
N VAL A 21 -9.01 -7.08 -9.73
CA VAL A 21 -9.46 -7.45 -8.38
C VAL A 21 -10.03 -8.87 -8.36
N ALA A 22 -10.89 -9.24 -9.31
CA ALA A 22 -11.45 -10.58 -9.40
C ALA A 22 -10.38 -11.65 -9.64
N SER A 23 -9.36 -11.38 -10.46
CA SER A 23 -8.24 -12.31 -10.70
C SER A 23 -7.40 -12.53 -9.44
N VAL A 24 -7.13 -11.48 -8.66
CA VAL A 24 -6.41 -11.60 -7.39
C VAL A 24 -7.25 -12.36 -6.36
N ASP A 25 -8.56 -12.10 -6.28
CA ASP A 25 -9.49 -12.73 -5.33
C ASP A 25 -9.64 -14.25 -5.56
N GLN A 26 -9.40 -14.75 -6.78
CA GLN A 26 -9.36 -16.20 -7.07
C GLN A 26 -8.26 -16.94 -6.29
N VAL A 27 -7.14 -16.25 -6.01
CA VAL A 27 -5.98 -16.82 -5.31
C VAL A 27 -5.97 -16.42 -3.84
N PHE A 28 -6.31 -15.16 -3.55
CA PHE A 28 -6.36 -14.58 -2.21
C PHE A 28 -7.80 -14.54 -1.70
N VAL A 29 -8.34 -15.73 -1.41
CA VAL A 29 -9.77 -15.96 -1.13
C VAL A 29 -10.21 -15.35 0.19
N GLY A 30 -11.43 -14.80 0.22
CA GLY A 30 -12.12 -14.38 1.45
C GLY A 30 -11.67 -13.04 2.03
N LYS A 31 -10.90 -12.25 1.29
CA LYS A 31 -10.34 -10.96 1.73
C LYS A 31 -10.41 -9.89 0.63
N ARG A 32 -11.53 -9.87 -0.11
CA ARG A 32 -11.72 -8.96 -1.25
C ARG A 32 -11.50 -7.49 -0.88
N GLU A 33 -11.93 -7.07 0.32
CA GLU A 33 -11.73 -5.69 0.80
C GLU A 33 -10.25 -5.31 0.85
N ILE A 34 -9.38 -6.25 1.27
CA ILE A 34 -7.92 -6.04 1.30
C ILE A 34 -7.35 -5.93 -0.12
N VAL A 35 -7.85 -6.76 -1.03
CA VAL A 35 -7.46 -6.70 -2.46
C VAL A 35 -7.83 -5.34 -3.05
N GLU A 36 -9.04 -4.85 -2.77
CA GLU A 36 -9.50 -3.52 -3.20
C GLU A 36 -8.66 -2.39 -2.60
N LEU A 37 -8.32 -2.45 -1.30
CA LEU A 37 -7.45 -1.47 -0.65
C LEU A 37 -6.04 -1.43 -1.26
N VAL A 38 -5.45 -2.59 -1.58
CA VAL A 38 -4.15 -2.64 -2.27
C VAL A 38 -4.27 -2.05 -3.67
N MET A 39 -5.36 -2.34 -4.39
CA MET A 39 -5.60 -1.74 -5.70
C MET A 39 -5.76 -0.21 -5.62
N VAL A 40 -6.46 0.29 -4.60
CA VAL A 40 -6.55 1.74 -4.30
C VAL A 40 -5.16 2.32 -4.08
N ALA A 41 -4.30 1.64 -3.31
CA ALA A 41 -2.93 2.11 -3.06
C ALA A 41 -2.11 2.19 -4.36
N VAL A 42 -2.20 1.18 -5.24
CA VAL A 42 -1.54 1.19 -6.57
C VAL A 42 -1.98 2.41 -7.36
N LEU A 43 -3.30 2.61 -7.51
CA LEU A 43 -3.87 3.70 -8.32
C LEU A 43 -3.61 5.08 -7.73
N ALA A 44 -3.52 5.20 -6.41
CA ALA A 44 -3.19 6.44 -5.71
C ALA A 44 -1.69 6.71 -5.60
N ARG A 45 -0.81 5.88 -6.22
CA ARG A 45 0.66 5.93 -6.11
C ARG A 45 1.12 5.91 -4.64
N GLY A 46 0.45 5.11 -3.82
CA GLY A 46 0.72 4.99 -2.39
C GLY A 46 1.32 3.64 -2.02
N HIS A 47 1.65 3.50 -0.74
CA HIS A 47 2.21 2.28 -0.16
C HIS A 47 1.30 1.80 0.97
N VAL A 48 1.37 0.51 1.32
CA VAL A 48 0.51 -0.10 2.33
C VAL A 48 1.36 -0.68 3.46
N LEU A 49 0.95 -0.39 4.69
CA LEU A 49 1.48 -1.01 5.89
C LEU A 49 0.48 -2.05 6.42
N PHE A 50 0.90 -3.30 6.50
CA PHE A 50 0.14 -4.36 7.15
C PHE A 50 0.60 -4.56 8.59
N GLU A 51 -0.32 -4.42 9.54
CA GLU A 51 -0.10 -4.79 10.93
C GLU A 51 -0.82 -6.10 11.25
N ASP A 52 -0.08 -7.18 11.23
CA ASP A 52 -0.63 -8.53 11.33
C ASP A 52 0.29 -9.52 12.01
N VAL A 53 -0.32 -10.59 12.47
CA VAL A 53 0.41 -11.81 12.86
C VAL A 53 1.06 -12.46 11.63
N PRO A 54 2.11 -13.26 11.82
CA PRO A 54 2.70 -14.08 10.76
C PRO A 54 1.68 -15.07 10.17
N GLY A 55 1.87 -15.46 8.89
CA GLY A 55 1.15 -16.58 8.28
C GLY A 55 -0.23 -16.25 7.67
N VAL A 56 -0.68 -14.99 7.64
CA VAL A 56 -1.99 -14.61 7.09
C VAL A 56 -2.02 -14.39 5.56
N GLY A 57 -0.96 -14.80 4.84
CA GLY A 57 -0.95 -14.79 3.37
C GLY A 57 -0.43 -13.50 2.71
N LYS A 58 0.25 -12.60 3.44
CA LYS A 58 0.81 -11.34 2.88
C LYS A 58 1.72 -11.57 1.67
N THR A 59 2.57 -12.58 1.71
CA THR A 59 3.44 -12.97 0.59
C THR A 59 2.66 -13.44 -0.62
N THR A 60 1.61 -14.24 -0.40
CA THR A 60 0.70 -14.69 -1.47
C THR A 60 0.02 -13.49 -2.13
N LEU A 61 -0.49 -12.54 -1.33
CA LEU A 61 -1.11 -11.32 -1.83
C LEU A 61 -0.16 -10.51 -2.72
N ALA A 62 1.05 -10.18 -2.22
CA ALA A 62 2.03 -9.38 -2.95
C ALA A 62 2.43 -10.04 -4.27
N ARG A 63 2.74 -11.34 -4.24
CA ARG A 63 3.11 -12.13 -5.42
C ARG A 63 1.97 -12.20 -6.44
N THR A 64 0.74 -12.46 -5.98
CA THR A 64 -0.43 -12.56 -6.87
C THR A 64 -0.74 -11.22 -7.51
N PHE A 65 -0.69 -10.12 -6.72
CA PHE A 65 -0.88 -8.78 -7.25
C PHE A 65 0.13 -8.44 -8.34
N ALA A 66 1.41 -8.62 -8.06
CA ALA A 66 2.47 -8.34 -9.05
C ALA A 66 2.28 -9.17 -10.32
N HIS A 67 1.96 -10.47 -10.18
CA HIS A 67 1.74 -11.35 -11.31
C HIS A 67 0.54 -10.93 -12.16
N VAL A 68 -0.62 -10.66 -11.52
CA VAL A 68 -1.85 -10.24 -12.24
C VAL A 68 -1.66 -8.89 -12.93
N LEU A 69 -0.89 -7.98 -12.33
CA LEU A 69 -0.55 -6.69 -12.92
C LEU A 69 0.58 -6.76 -13.97
N GLY A 70 1.20 -7.93 -14.19
CA GLY A 70 2.34 -8.08 -15.10
C GLY A 70 3.58 -7.31 -14.65
N LEU A 71 3.77 -7.13 -13.34
CA LEU A 71 4.81 -6.32 -12.73
C LEU A 71 5.89 -7.18 -12.07
N THR A 72 7.12 -6.67 -12.02
CA THR A 72 8.21 -7.33 -11.29
C THR A 72 8.00 -7.27 -9.79
N HIS A 73 8.34 -8.36 -9.09
CA HIS A 73 8.17 -8.49 -7.64
C HIS A 73 9.48 -8.92 -6.97
N GLN A 74 9.75 -8.33 -5.82
CA GLN A 74 10.81 -8.74 -4.90
C GLN A 74 10.29 -8.81 -3.46
N ARG A 75 10.95 -9.63 -2.64
CA ARG A 75 10.70 -9.72 -1.21
C ARG A 75 11.99 -9.50 -0.44
N ILE A 76 11.93 -8.67 0.58
CA ILE A 76 13.01 -8.48 1.56
C ILE A 76 12.46 -8.86 2.95
N GLN A 77 13.15 -9.77 3.64
CA GLN A 77 12.93 -10.04 5.05
C GLN A 77 13.85 -9.12 5.85
N PHE A 78 13.27 -8.22 6.63
CA PHE A 78 14.03 -7.31 7.47
C PHE A 78 14.53 -8.02 8.74
N ALA A 79 15.81 -7.83 9.06
CA ALA A 79 16.49 -8.39 10.23
C ALA A 79 17.45 -7.34 10.79
N SER A 80 17.94 -7.57 12.01
CA SER A 80 18.78 -6.60 12.72
C SER A 80 20.13 -6.32 12.05
N ASP A 81 20.64 -7.25 11.25
CA ASP A 81 21.90 -7.20 10.52
C ASP A 81 21.78 -6.66 9.09
N LEU A 82 20.54 -6.41 8.59
CA LEU A 82 20.31 -5.87 7.25
C LEU A 82 20.85 -4.44 7.14
N LEU A 83 21.64 -4.20 6.10
CA LEU A 83 22.23 -2.89 5.81
C LEU A 83 21.42 -2.12 4.75
N PRO A 84 21.49 -0.78 4.70
CA PRO A 84 20.88 0.02 3.63
C PRO A 84 21.30 -0.44 2.22
N ALA A 85 22.57 -0.82 2.02
CA ALA A 85 23.11 -1.29 0.75
C ALA A 85 22.44 -2.59 0.25
N ASP A 86 21.96 -3.44 1.17
CA ASP A 86 21.24 -4.67 0.83
C ASP A 86 19.86 -4.38 0.22
N ILE A 87 19.31 -3.20 0.48
CA ILE A 87 18.02 -2.73 -0.06
C ILE A 87 18.21 -1.97 -1.37
N VAL A 88 19.09 -0.96 -1.35
CA VAL A 88 19.22 0.01 -2.45
C VAL A 88 20.26 -0.40 -3.48
N GLY A 89 21.12 -1.38 -3.18
CA GLY A 89 22.22 -1.79 -4.04
C GLY A 89 23.54 -1.09 -3.71
N VAL A 90 24.59 -1.46 -4.42
CA VAL A 90 25.97 -1.08 -4.14
C VAL A 90 26.78 -0.99 -5.42
N GLY A 91 27.75 -0.07 -5.47
CA GLY A 91 28.78 -0.03 -6.49
C GLY A 91 29.84 -1.12 -6.22
N ILE A 92 30.05 -2.02 -7.17
CA ILE A 92 31.08 -3.07 -7.12
C ILE A 92 32.20 -2.68 -8.06
N TYR A 93 33.44 -2.69 -7.56
CA TYR A 93 34.61 -2.46 -8.42
C TYR A 93 34.87 -3.70 -9.28
N ASP A 94 34.80 -3.50 -10.59
CA ASP A 94 35.18 -4.52 -11.56
C ASP A 94 36.69 -4.39 -11.86
N GLY A 95 37.48 -5.41 -11.52
CA GLY A 95 38.91 -5.44 -11.71
C GLY A 95 39.33 -5.57 -13.19
N GLU A 96 38.45 -6.08 -14.07
CA GLU A 96 38.73 -6.22 -15.50
C GLU A 96 38.53 -4.90 -16.23
N THR A 97 37.40 -4.24 -16.02
CA THR A 97 37.05 -2.94 -16.63
C THR A 97 37.66 -1.76 -15.88
N ARG A 98 38.15 -1.96 -14.64
CA ARG A 98 38.66 -0.93 -13.73
C ARG A 98 37.64 0.16 -13.45
N GLN A 99 36.35 -0.16 -13.44
CA GLN A 99 35.24 0.75 -13.19
C GLN A 99 34.36 0.22 -12.05
N PHE A 100 33.60 1.14 -11.43
CA PHE A 100 32.57 0.74 -10.51
C PHE A 100 31.29 0.43 -11.31
N GLU A 101 30.80 -0.78 -11.18
CA GLU A 101 29.51 -1.20 -11.73
C GLU A 101 28.45 -1.19 -10.62
N PHE A 102 27.32 -0.54 -10.87
CA PHE A 102 26.21 -0.53 -9.92
C PHE A 102 25.43 -1.83 -10.01
N LYS A 103 25.37 -2.56 -8.91
CA LYS A 103 24.49 -3.72 -8.74
C LYS A 103 23.21 -3.26 -8.01
N PRO A 104 22.07 -3.22 -8.72
CA PRO A 104 20.82 -2.76 -8.13
C PRO A 104 20.37 -3.71 -7.00
N GLY A 105 19.88 -3.12 -5.90
CA GLY A 105 19.27 -3.86 -4.83
C GLY A 105 17.82 -4.26 -5.14
N PRO A 106 17.19 -5.07 -4.28
CA PRO A 106 15.85 -5.59 -4.49
C PRO A 106 14.75 -4.52 -4.54
N ILE A 107 15.02 -3.28 -4.13
CA ILE A 107 14.08 -2.17 -4.24
C ILE A 107 13.78 -1.79 -5.70
N PHE A 108 14.68 -2.14 -6.65
CA PHE A 108 14.49 -1.90 -8.08
C PHE A 108 13.50 -2.90 -8.69
N CYS A 109 12.27 -2.88 -8.19
CA CYS A 109 11.14 -3.65 -8.68
C CYS A 109 9.86 -2.80 -8.61
N HIS A 110 8.79 -3.27 -9.24
CA HIS A 110 7.50 -2.58 -9.21
C HIS A 110 6.74 -2.85 -7.91
N VAL A 111 6.78 -4.09 -7.40
CA VAL A 111 6.10 -4.49 -6.17
C VAL A 111 7.13 -5.06 -5.20
N LEU A 112 7.39 -4.35 -4.13
CA LEU A 112 8.28 -4.79 -3.06
C LEU A 112 7.46 -5.24 -1.84
N LEU A 113 7.64 -6.47 -1.40
CA LEU A 113 7.21 -6.91 -0.07
C LEU A 113 8.36 -6.71 0.92
N ALA A 114 8.21 -5.72 1.79
CA ALA A 114 9.14 -5.42 2.88
C ALA A 114 8.61 -6.07 4.18
N ASP A 115 9.11 -7.26 4.49
CA ASP A 115 8.57 -8.09 5.57
C ASP A 115 9.26 -7.77 6.90
N GLU A 116 8.48 -7.48 7.96
CA GLU A 116 8.94 -7.17 9.32
C GLU A 116 9.88 -5.95 9.40
N ILE A 117 9.47 -4.81 8.80
CA ILE A 117 10.31 -3.61 8.71
C ILE A 117 10.77 -3.05 10.07
N ASN A 118 10.04 -3.35 11.17
CA ASN A 118 10.39 -2.95 12.52
C ASN A 118 11.53 -3.79 13.15
N ARG A 119 12.03 -4.85 12.47
CA ARG A 119 13.15 -5.68 12.98
C ARG A 119 14.54 -5.17 12.57
N THR A 120 14.62 -4.17 11.71
CA THR A 120 15.91 -3.60 11.31
C THR A 120 16.17 -2.24 11.96
N THR A 121 17.42 -1.77 11.86
CA THR A 121 17.85 -0.50 12.45
C THR A 121 17.14 0.70 11.82
N PRO A 122 16.98 1.83 12.54
CA PRO A 122 16.37 3.05 11.98
C PRO A 122 17.07 3.58 10.73
N ARG A 123 18.38 3.35 10.60
CA ARG A 123 19.15 3.74 9.41
C ARG A 123 18.70 2.97 8.16
N THR A 124 18.48 1.67 8.31
CA THR A 124 18.03 0.80 7.20
C THR A 124 16.56 1.07 6.85
N GLN A 125 15.70 1.30 7.89
CA GLN A 125 14.32 1.75 7.67
C GLN A 125 14.28 3.06 6.88
N SER A 126 15.11 4.04 7.24
CA SER A 126 15.16 5.33 6.55
C SER A 126 15.52 5.20 5.08
N ALA A 127 16.42 4.31 4.70
CA ALA A 127 16.79 4.09 3.30
C ALA A 127 15.60 3.58 2.45
N LEU A 128 14.82 2.63 2.98
CA LEU A 128 13.59 2.18 2.34
C LEU A 128 12.57 3.32 2.20
N LEU A 129 12.31 4.01 3.30
CA LEU A 129 11.26 5.02 3.38
C LEU A 129 11.60 6.28 2.56
N GLU A 130 12.89 6.61 2.41
CA GLU A 130 13.34 7.68 1.52
C GLU A 130 13.07 7.32 0.05
N ALA A 131 13.46 6.11 -0.34
CA ALA A 131 13.23 5.61 -1.69
C ALA A 131 11.74 5.54 -2.04
N MET A 132 10.88 5.14 -1.07
CA MET A 132 9.42 5.17 -1.22
C MET A 132 8.88 6.58 -1.47
N ALA A 133 9.39 7.57 -0.73
CA ALA A 133 8.90 8.95 -0.81
C ALA A 133 9.34 9.67 -2.08
N GLU A 134 10.56 9.38 -2.56
CA GLU A 134 11.19 10.07 -3.68
C GLU A 134 11.00 9.34 -5.02
N GLY A 135 10.65 8.03 -4.99
CA GLY A 135 10.60 7.19 -6.19
C GLY A 135 11.96 6.95 -6.84
N ARG A 136 13.05 7.23 -6.11
CA ARG A 136 14.45 7.13 -6.57
C ARG A 136 15.40 6.88 -5.41
N VAL A 137 16.60 6.42 -5.72
CA VAL A 137 17.69 6.24 -4.75
C VAL A 137 18.96 6.90 -5.22
N THR A 138 19.78 7.40 -4.30
CA THR A 138 21.10 7.95 -4.61
C THR A 138 22.16 7.05 -3.98
N VAL A 139 23.00 6.44 -4.82
CA VAL A 139 24.11 5.58 -4.42
C VAL A 139 25.38 6.08 -5.11
N ASP A 140 26.46 6.26 -4.34
CA ASP A 140 27.76 6.75 -4.83
C ASP A 140 27.66 8.05 -5.66
N GLY A 141 26.80 8.98 -5.21
CA GLY A 141 26.57 10.27 -5.87
C GLY A 141 25.72 10.20 -7.17
N HIS A 142 25.23 9.03 -7.54
CA HIS A 142 24.39 8.85 -8.72
C HIS A 142 22.95 8.56 -8.31
N THR A 143 22.01 9.40 -8.77
CA THR A 143 20.57 9.19 -8.56
C THR A 143 20.01 8.27 -9.63
N ARG A 144 19.21 7.28 -9.22
CA ARG A 144 18.58 6.27 -10.08
C ARG A 144 17.09 6.18 -9.74
N ASP A 145 16.25 6.30 -10.76
CA ASP A 145 14.81 6.21 -10.60
C ASP A 145 14.39 4.75 -10.37
N LEU A 146 13.39 4.54 -9.52
CA LEU A 146 12.74 3.25 -9.33
C LEU A 146 11.77 2.96 -10.47
N PRO A 147 11.56 1.68 -10.84
CA PRO A 147 10.54 1.30 -11.81
C PRO A 147 9.16 1.84 -11.44
N GLN A 148 8.41 2.33 -12.43
CA GLN A 148 7.05 2.85 -12.22
C GLN A 148 6.02 1.95 -12.89
N PRO A 149 4.86 1.72 -12.27
CA PRO A 149 4.49 2.13 -10.90
C PRO A 149 5.28 1.38 -9.82
N HIS A 150 5.56 2.02 -8.69
CA HIS A 150 6.29 1.42 -7.56
C HIS A 150 5.38 1.31 -6.34
N LEU A 151 5.17 0.09 -5.85
CA LEU A 151 4.36 -0.23 -4.67
C LEU A 151 5.20 -0.94 -3.63
N VAL A 152 5.20 -0.44 -2.40
CA VAL A 152 5.73 -1.16 -1.25
C VAL A 152 4.57 -1.65 -0.39
N LEU A 153 4.56 -2.95 -0.15
CA LEU A 153 3.73 -3.62 0.84
C LEU A 153 4.63 -3.95 2.02
N ALA A 154 4.57 -3.13 3.06
CA ALA A 154 5.37 -3.34 4.26
C ALA A 154 4.57 -4.10 5.31
N THR A 155 5.26 -4.91 6.11
CA THR A 155 4.62 -5.60 7.23
C THR A 155 5.33 -5.27 8.54
N GLN A 156 4.58 -5.19 9.62
CA GLN A 156 5.09 -5.20 10.98
C GLN A 156 4.24 -6.09 11.88
N ASN A 157 4.90 -6.71 12.87
CA ASN A 157 4.21 -7.50 13.87
C ASN A 157 4.04 -6.62 15.13
N PRO A 158 2.82 -6.22 15.49
CA PRO A 158 2.57 -5.34 16.62
C PRO A 158 2.80 -6.02 17.99
N ARG A 159 2.93 -7.35 18.04
CA ARG A 159 3.10 -8.13 19.28
C ARG A 159 4.55 -8.42 19.64
N GLU A 160 5.49 -8.18 18.74
CA GLU A 160 6.90 -8.40 18.99
C GLU A 160 7.56 -7.10 19.46
N PHE A 161 7.83 -6.98 20.76
CA PHE A 161 8.49 -5.81 21.36
C PHE A 161 10.00 -5.99 21.57
N HIS A 162 10.46 -7.24 21.68
CA HIS A 162 11.88 -7.52 21.92
C HIS A 162 12.68 -7.51 20.60
N GLY A 163 13.71 -6.68 20.54
CA GLY A 163 14.59 -6.59 19.37
C GLY A 163 13.97 -5.88 18.17
N THR A 164 12.93 -5.05 18.37
CA THR A 164 12.31 -4.24 17.33
C THR A 164 12.57 -2.75 17.52
N PHE A 165 12.56 -2.02 16.42
CA PHE A 165 12.66 -0.56 16.35
C PHE A 165 11.35 -0.02 15.76
N PRO A 166 10.46 0.56 16.59
CA PRO A 166 9.21 1.11 16.10
C PRO A 166 9.46 2.25 15.11
N LEU A 167 8.58 2.35 14.11
CA LEU A 167 8.62 3.46 13.14
C LEU A 167 8.08 4.73 13.80
N PRO A 168 8.81 5.86 13.74
CA PRO A 168 8.29 7.16 14.16
C PRO A 168 7.09 7.60 13.30
N GLU A 169 6.23 8.48 13.83
CA GLU A 169 5.04 8.99 13.16
C GLU A 169 5.35 9.64 11.80
N SER A 170 6.46 10.37 11.70
CA SER A 170 6.92 11.00 10.46
C SER A 170 7.30 9.98 9.36
N GLN A 171 7.64 8.76 9.76
CA GLN A 171 7.91 7.66 8.86
C GLN A 171 6.63 6.89 8.50
N LEU A 172 5.72 6.72 9.46
CA LEU A 172 4.41 6.11 9.23
C LEU A 172 3.58 6.93 8.24
N ASP A 173 3.67 8.27 8.24
CA ASP A 173 2.97 9.16 7.30
C ASP A 173 3.34 8.92 5.81
N ARG A 174 4.41 8.17 5.52
CA ARG A 174 4.78 7.79 4.15
C ARG A 174 3.93 6.65 3.58
N PHE A 175 3.30 5.84 4.43
CA PHE A 175 2.33 4.83 4.00
C PHE A 175 0.97 5.48 3.76
N LEU A 176 0.37 5.24 2.60
CA LEU A 176 -0.96 5.75 2.27
C LEU A 176 -2.04 5.11 3.15
N LEU A 177 -1.96 3.80 3.29
CA LEU A 177 -2.94 2.99 4.02
C LEU A 177 -2.24 2.11 5.05
N ARG A 178 -2.86 1.98 6.24
CA ARG A 178 -2.56 0.95 7.21
C ARG A 178 -3.77 0.06 7.40
N THR A 179 -3.59 -1.26 7.28
CA THR A 179 -4.65 -2.25 7.42
C THR A 179 -4.13 -3.56 8.00
N SER A 180 -5.02 -4.51 8.23
CA SER A 180 -4.68 -5.88 8.60
C SER A 180 -5.41 -6.87 7.70
N VAL A 181 -4.74 -7.96 7.34
CA VAL A 181 -5.37 -9.08 6.62
C VAL A 181 -6.24 -9.88 7.58
N GLY A 182 -5.73 -10.14 8.80
CA GLY A 182 -6.40 -10.94 9.81
C GLY A 182 -6.60 -12.41 9.40
N TYR A 183 -7.18 -13.21 10.28
CA TYR A 183 -7.50 -14.60 9.99
C TYR A 183 -8.66 -14.71 8.98
N LEU A 184 -8.70 -15.82 8.27
CA LEU A 184 -9.82 -16.16 7.40
C LEU A 184 -11.08 -16.48 8.23
N GLN A 185 -12.24 -16.35 7.61
CA GLN A 185 -13.47 -16.92 8.18
C GLN A 185 -13.37 -18.44 8.17
N PRO A 186 -14.00 -19.14 9.14
CA PRO A 186 -13.83 -20.58 9.32
C PRO A 186 -14.07 -21.40 8.06
N GLU A 187 -15.07 -21.06 7.26
CA GLU A 187 -15.43 -21.76 6.03
C GLU A 187 -14.33 -21.62 4.97
N ALA A 188 -13.82 -20.41 4.78
CA ALA A 188 -12.75 -20.13 3.82
C ALA A 188 -11.41 -20.74 4.26
N GLU A 189 -11.16 -20.82 5.58
CA GLU A 189 -9.98 -21.48 6.13
C GLU A 189 -10.05 -22.99 5.93
N MET A 190 -11.20 -23.63 6.18
CA MET A 190 -11.40 -25.05 5.93
C MET A 190 -11.20 -25.40 4.45
N ASP A 191 -11.72 -24.57 3.54
CA ASP A 191 -11.52 -24.76 2.09
C ASP A 191 -10.04 -24.66 1.71
N LEU A 192 -9.32 -23.71 2.31
CA LEU A 192 -7.89 -23.55 2.06
C LEU A 192 -7.09 -24.74 2.57
N ILE A 193 -7.40 -25.24 3.78
CA ILE A 193 -6.78 -26.45 4.36
C ILE A 193 -7.06 -27.68 3.47
N ALA A 194 -8.29 -27.84 3.00
CA ALA A 194 -8.68 -28.96 2.14
C ALA A 194 -7.94 -28.96 0.79
N ARG A 195 -7.58 -27.79 0.28
CA ARG A 195 -6.79 -27.61 -0.95
C ARG A 195 -5.28 -27.71 -0.71
N HIS A 196 -4.83 -27.98 0.51
CA HIS A 196 -3.43 -28.05 0.87
C HIS A 196 -2.66 -29.06 -0.01
N GLY A 197 -1.57 -28.62 -0.61
CA GLY A 197 -0.75 -29.45 -1.51
C GLY A 197 -1.12 -29.37 -2.99
N ALA A 198 -2.26 -28.81 -3.37
CA ALA A 198 -2.51 -28.50 -4.78
C ALA A 198 -1.65 -27.29 -5.22
N PRO A 199 -0.93 -27.37 -6.37
CA PRO A 199 -0.20 -26.23 -6.88
C PRO A 199 -1.19 -25.09 -7.15
N GLN A 200 -0.96 -23.95 -6.48
CA GLN A 200 -1.78 -22.76 -6.67
C GLN A 200 -1.47 -22.16 -8.04
N GLN A 201 -2.34 -22.41 -9.02
CA GLN A 201 -2.21 -21.83 -10.34
C GLN A 201 -2.55 -20.33 -10.25
N LEU A 202 -1.58 -19.49 -10.61
CA LEU A 202 -1.82 -18.07 -10.76
C LEU A 202 -2.67 -17.82 -12.01
N PRO A 203 -3.68 -16.93 -11.95
CA PRO A 203 -4.44 -16.55 -13.13
C PRO A 203 -3.50 -15.86 -14.15
N PRO A 204 -3.84 -15.82 -15.44
CA PRO A 204 -3.03 -15.11 -16.41
C PRO A 204 -2.95 -13.62 -16.05
N PRO A 205 -1.85 -12.91 -16.42
CA PRO A 205 -1.75 -11.48 -16.22
C PRO A 205 -2.93 -10.74 -16.87
N ALA A 206 -3.55 -9.85 -16.11
CA ALA A 206 -4.67 -9.03 -16.58
C ALA A 206 -4.22 -7.64 -17.03
N ALA A 207 -2.96 -7.25 -16.76
CA ALA A 207 -2.38 -5.95 -17.09
C ALA A 207 -0.88 -6.08 -17.35
N ASP A 208 -0.25 -4.98 -17.70
CA ASP A 208 1.18 -4.70 -17.73
C ASP A 208 1.44 -3.31 -17.13
N ALA A 209 2.69 -2.88 -17.08
CA ALA A 209 3.07 -1.59 -16.50
C ALA A 209 2.40 -0.41 -17.23
N GLN A 210 2.19 -0.49 -18.54
CA GLN A 210 1.55 0.58 -19.33
C GLN A 210 0.05 0.66 -19.01
N ILE A 211 -0.61 -0.48 -18.92
CA ILE A 211 -2.04 -0.56 -18.53
C ILE A 211 -2.22 -0.02 -17.11
N VAL A 212 -1.36 -0.43 -16.16
CA VAL A 212 -1.44 0.08 -14.78
C VAL A 212 -1.21 1.58 -14.74
N GLN A 213 -0.27 2.13 -15.53
CA GLN A 213 -0.09 3.57 -15.62
C GLN A 213 -1.33 4.27 -16.19
N ALA A 214 -1.94 3.72 -17.22
CA ALA A 214 -3.19 4.27 -17.78
C ALA A 214 -4.35 4.25 -16.78
N LEU A 215 -4.41 3.23 -15.92
CA LEU A 215 -5.40 3.16 -14.83
C LEU A 215 -5.14 4.21 -13.74
N ILE A 216 -3.87 4.48 -13.40
CA ILE A 216 -3.47 5.56 -12.49
C ILE A 216 -3.91 6.91 -13.07
N ASP A 217 -3.62 7.17 -14.33
CA ASP A 217 -3.99 8.41 -15.02
C ASP A 217 -5.53 8.58 -15.13
N ALA A 218 -6.26 7.47 -15.22
CA ALA A 218 -7.73 7.47 -15.20
C ALA A 218 -8.26 7.77 -13.78
N ALA A 219 -7.63 7.23 -12.74
CA ALA A 219 -8.01 7.51 -11.36
C ALA A 219 -7.83 9.01 -11.02
N GLU A 220 -6.74 9.63 -11.45
CA GLU A 220 -6.49 11.07 -11.26
C GLU A 220 -7.56 11.97 -11.91
N LYS A 221 -8.27 11.46 -12.94
CA LYS A 221 -9.35 12.17 -13.64
C LYS A 221 -10.73 11.95 -13.04
N VAL A 222 -10.87 11.09 -12.03
CA VAL A 222 -12.15 10.88 -11.34
C VAL A 222 -12.61 12.19 -10.71
N HIS A 223 -13.86 12.58 -11.01
CA HIS A 223 -14.42 13.82 -10.52
C HIS A 223 -14.71 13.76 -9.02
N VAL A 224 -14.29 14.78 -8.30
CA VAL A 224 -14.63 14.96 -6.87
C VAL A 224 -15.39 16.27 -6.74
N ALA A 225 -16.69 16.17 -6.48
CA ALA A 225 -17.54 17.34 -6.28
C ALA A 225 -17.05 18.18 -5.08
N ARG A 226 -17.34 19.48 -5.13
CA ARG A 226 -16.88 20.41 -4.09
C ARG A 226 -17.39 20.04 -2.71
N GLU A 227 -18.59 19.54 -2.61
CA GLU A 227 -19.24 19.11 -1.37
C GLU A 227 -18.52 17.89 -0.78
N VAL A 228 -18.12 16.93 -1.62
CA VAL A 228 -17.32 15.75 -1.22
C VAL A 228 -15.93 16.16 -0.75
N LEU A 229 -15.27 17.11 -1.44
CA LEU A 229 -13.99 17.65 -1.03
C LEU A 229 -14.10 18.42 0.31
N GLN A 230 -15.18 19.18 0.50
CA GLN A 230 -15.44 19.88 1.76
C GLN A 230 -15.63 18.89 2.91
N TYR A 231 -16.32 17.77 2.69
CA TYR A 231 -16.49 16.71 3.68
C TYR A 231 -15.16 16.07 4.07
N LEU A 232 -14.32 15.73 3.09
CA LEU A 232 -12.95 15.24 3.35
C LEU A 232 -12.16 16.25 4.19
N HIS A 233 -12.17 17.53 3.80
CA HIS A 233 -11.47 18.58 4.53
C HIS A 233 -12.00 18.76 5.95
N ALA A 234 -13.32 18.69 6.15
CA ALA A 234 -13.95 18.79 7.46
C ALA A 234 -13.49 17.66 8.39
N LEU A 235 -13.41 16.42 7.90
CA LEU A 235 -12.87 15.29 8.66
C LEU A 235 -11.40 15.50 9.03
N VAL A 236 -10.57 15.95 8.08
CA VAL A 236 -9.16 16.28 8.35
C VAL A 236 -9.05 17.39 9.41
N ALA A 237 -9.85 18.45 9.30
CA ALA A 237 -9.87 19.55 10.28
C ALA A 237 -10.35 19.07 11.67
N ALA A 238 -11.37 18.21 11.70
CA ALA A 238 -11.88 17.64 12.95
C ALA A 238 -10.81 16.81 13.68
N THR A 239 -9.96 16.04 12.96
CA THR A 239 -8.83 15.34 13.61
C THR A 239 -7.85 16.29 14.27
N ARG A 240 -7.60 17.48 13.70
CA ARG A 240 -6.67 18.49 14.23
C ARG A 240 -7.20 19.25 15.43
N GLN A 241 -8.52 19.28 15.59
CA GLN A 241 -9.22 20.02 16.65
C GLN A 241 -9.74 19.10 17.76
N HIS A 242 -9.65 17.78 17.59
CA HIS A 242 -10.18 16.83 18.55
C HIS A 242 -9.33 16.80 19.81
N ARG A 243 -9.96 17.05 20.98
CA ARG A 243 -9.29 17.20 22.29
C ARG A 243 -8.48 15.95 22.74
N ALA A 244 -8.86 14.77 22.27
CA ALA A 244 -8.16 13.52 22.57
C ALA A 244 -6.97 13.25 21.64
N LEU A 245 -6.73 14.10 20.63
CA LEU A 245 -5.62 13.97 19.69
C LEU A 245 -4.60 15.07 19.93
N GLU A 246 -3.35 14.69 20.11
CA GLU A 246 -2.21 15.59 20.14
C GLU A 246 -1.78 15.96 18.72
N LEU A 247 -1.84 14.99 17.80
CA LEU A 247 -1.52 15.16 16.39
C LEU A 247 -2.67 14.67 15.52
N GLY A 248 -3.20 15.53 14.65
CA GLY A 248 -4.16 15.22 13.61
C GLY A 248 -3.51 14.99 12.25
N LEU A 249 -4.33 14.73 11.22
CA LEU A 249 -3.87 14.45 9.86
C LEU A 249 -3.08 15.62 9.25
N SER A 250 -1.92 15.34 8.67
CA SER A 250 -1.08 16.30 7.96
C SER A 250 -1.71 16.72 6.61
N THR A 251 -1.20 17.81 6.01
CA THR A 251 -1.59 18.20 4.65
C THR A 251 -1.18 17.15 3.62
N ARG A 252 -0.05 16.48 3.83
CA ARG A 252 0.40 15.36 2.99
C ARG A 252 -0.61 14.20 3.06
N ALA A 253 -1.06 13.85 4.27
CA ALA A 253 -2.10 12.85 4.48
C ALA A 253 -3.41 13.22 3.77
N ALA A 254 -3.85 14.49 3.83
CA ALA A 254 -5.04 14.97 3.16
C ALA A 254 -4.96 14.82 1.63
N ILE A 255 -3.80 15.15 1.03
CA ILE A 255 -3.56 14.96 -0.41
C ILE A 255 -3.57 13.48 -0.79
N GLY A 256 -2.91 12.63 0.01
CA GLY A 256 -2.95 11.17 -0.19
C GLY A 256 -4.36 10.62 -0.08
N PHE A 257 -5.12 11.09 0.90
CA PHE A 257 -6.51 10.70 1.10
C PHE A 257 -7.39 11.08 -0.09
N TYR A 258 -7.25 12.29 -0.62
CA TYR A 258 -7.96 12.72 -1.84
C TYR A 258 -7.68 11.79 -3.02
N ARG A 259 -6.41 11.44 -3.28
CA ARG A 259 -6.03 10.49 -4.33
C ARG A 259 -6.61 9.09 -4.09
N ALA A 260 -6.60 8.63 -2.84
CA ALA A 260 -7.18 7.34 -2.47
C ALA A 260 -8.70 7.30 -2.72
N VAL A 261 -9.42 8.39 -2.45
CA VAL A 261 -10.85 8.53 -2.73
C VAL A 261 -11.12 8.45 -4.25
N GLN A 262 -10.34 9.15 -5.07
CA GLN A 262 -10.45 9.04 -6.52
C GLN A 262 -10.19 7.60 -7.01
N ALA A 263 -9.13 6.98 -6.51
CA ALA A 263 -8.76 5.60 -6.83
C ALA A 263 -9.86 4.60 -6.43
N ARG A 264 -10.45 4.75 -5.24
CA ARG A 264 -11.55 3.90 -4.78
C ARG A 264 -12.78 4.02 -5.68
N ALA A 265 -13.17 5.23 -6.05
CA ALA A 265 -14.30 5.43 -6.96
C ALA A 265 -14.09 4.68 -8.29
N LEU A 266 -12.88 4.72 -8.86
CA LEU A 266 -12.54 3.97 -10.07
C LEU A 266 -12.59 2.45 -9.85
N VAL A 267 -12.05 1.94 -8.74
CA VAL A 267 -12.11 0.50 -8.37
C VAL A 267 -13.56 0.03 -8.26
N GLN A 268 -14.44 0.89 -7.73
CA GLN A 268 -15.89 0.62 -7.65
C GLN A 268 -16.64 0.83 -8.99
N GLY A 269 -15.93 1.21 -10.04
CA GLY A 269 -16.49 1.38 -11.39
C GLY A 269 -17.22 2.69 -11.60
N ARG A 270 -16.81 3.74 -10.88
CA ARG A 270 -17.42 5.08 -11.00
C ARG A 270 -16.39 6.10 -11.51
N THR A 271 -16.88 7.10 -12.22
CA THR A 271 -16.09 8.25 -12.68
C THR A 271 -16.21 9.46 -11.76
N PHE A 272 -16.90 9.30 -10.65
CA PHE A 272 -17.05 10.32 -9.60
C PHE A 272 -16.96 9.70 -8.22
N ALA A 273 -16.43 10.47 -7.28
CA ALA A 273 -16.30 10.10 -5.88
C ALA A 273 -17.57 10.42 -5.09
N THR A 274 -17.84 9.62 -4.07
CA THR A 274 -18.97 9.77 -3.14
C THR A 274 -18.48 9.92 -1.70
N PRO A 275 -19.32 10.42 -0.77
CA PRO A 275 -18.99 10.44 0.65
C PRO A 275 -18.66 9.06 1.24
N ASP A 276 -19.27 7.99 0.72
CA ASP A 276 -18.99 6.60 1.13
C ASP A 276 -17.53 6.18 0.87
N ASP A 277 -16.93 6.68 -0.22
CA ASP A 277 -15.50 6.43 -0.48
C ASP A 277 -14.62 7.02 0.61
N ILE A 278 -14.97 8.21 1.09
CA ILE A 278 -14.26 8.87 2.18
C ILE A 278 -14.44 8.10 3.48
N GLN A 279 -15.67 7.73 3.83
CA GLN A 279 -15.98 7.01 5.07
C GLN A 279 -15.24 5.68 5.14
N THR A 280 -15.27 4.90 4.05
CA THR A 280 -14.59 3.60 3.99
C THR A 280 -13.07 3.71 4.13
N LEU A 281 -12.46 4.75 3.54
CA LEU A 281 -11.01 4.94 3.55
C LEU A 281 -10.51 5.72 4.77
N PHE A 282 -11.40 6.36 5.56
CA PHE A 282 -10.98 7.23 6.65
C PHE A 282 -10.10 6.52 7.68
N LEU A 283 -10.54 5.38 8.20
CA LEU A 283 -9.76 4.62 9.17
C LEU A 283 -8.44 4.09 8.58
N PRO A 284 -8.41 3.39 7.44
CA PRO A 284 -7.17 2.94 6.81
C PRO A 284 -6.15 4.05 6.55
N VAL A 285 -6.61 5.27 6.24
CA VAL A 285 -5.75 6.42 6.00
C VAL A 285 -5.30 7.10 7.30
N ALA A 286 -6.17 7.21 8.31
CA ALA A 286 -5.95 8.04 9.48
C ALA A 286 -5.29 7.31 10.66
N ASN A 287 -5.54 6.01 10.83
CA ASN A 287 -5.24 5.26 12.05
C ASN A 287 -3.74 5.14 12.42
N HIS A 288 -2.83 5.45 11.51
CA HIS A 288 -1.38 5.44 11.73
C HIS A 288 -0.74 6.83 11.70
N ARG A 289 -1.55 7.87 11.61
CA ARG A 289 -1.12 9.26 11.42
C ARG A 289 -1.56 10.19 12.53
N VAL A 290 -2.47 9.73 13.38
CA VAL A 290 -2.94 10.50 14.53
C VAL A 290 -2.30 9.99 15.81
N VAL A 291 -2.04 10.90 16.76
CA VAL A 291 -1.44 10.58 18.06
C VAL A 291 -2.41 11.00 19.14
N LEU A 292 -2.64 10.11 20.11
CA LEU A 292 -3.50 10.38 21.25
C LEU A 292 -2.80 11.23 22.31
N SER A 293 -3.55 12.17 22.90
CA SER A 293 -3.06 12.98 24.02
C SER A 293 -2.95 12.12 25.29
N GLY A 294 -1.78 12.12 25.93
CA GLY A 294 -1.59 11.57 27.27
C GLY A 294 -1.49 10.05 27.40
N LEU A 295 -1.48 9.29 26.30
CA LEU A 295 -1.24 7.85 26.31
C LEU A 295 0.22 7.54 25.95
N THR A 296 0.96 6.97 26.90
CA THR A 296 2.30 6.44 26.70
C THR A 296 2.26 4.93 26.84
N GLY A 297 2.16 4.20 25.72
CA GLY A 297 2.31 2.74 25.73
C GLY A 297 1.55 2.03 24.59
N PRO A 298 2.17 1.00 24.01
CA PRO A 298 1.69 0.38 22.76
C PRO A 298 0.50 -0.57 22.92
N SER A 299 0.15 -0.98 24.16
CA SER A 299 -0.95 -1.92 24.40
C SER A 299 -2.27 -1.18 24.61
N GLY A 300 -3.18 -1.28 23.64
CA GLY A 300 -4.49 -0.62 23.64
C GLY A 300 -4.57 0.66 22.81
N GLU A 301 -3.45 1.19 22.34
CA GLU A 301 -3.40 2.43 21.59
C GLU A 301 -4.19 2.36 20.28
N ARG A 302 -4.10 1.26 19.56
CA ARG A 302 -4.83 1.10 18.29
C ARG A 302 -6.35 1.17 18.47
N THR A 303 -6.91 0.41 19.41
CA THR A 303 -8.35 0.41 19.66
C THR A 303 -8.84 1.77 20.14
N ALA A 304 -8.02 2.46 20.95
CA ALA A 304 -8.33 3.81 21.42
C ALA A 304 -8.28 4.84 20.27
N VAL A 305 -7.27 4.75 19.38
CA VAL A 305 -7.19 5.58 18.17
C VAL A 305 -8.41 5.35 17.26
N GLU A 306 -8.76 4.09 16.98
CA GLU A 306 -9.92 3.75 16.15
C GLU A 306 -11.23 4.29 16.78
N ALA A 307 -11.40 4.18 18.09
CA ALA A 307 -12.58 4.74 18.79
C ALA A 307 -12.67 6.26 18.64
N VAL A 308 -11.56 6.99 18.78
CA VAL A 308 -11.53 8.44 18.58
C VAL A 308 -11.81 8.80 17.11
N LEU A 309 -11.24 8.05 16.15
CA LEU A 309 -11.51 8.29 14.74
C LEU A 309 -12.97 8.03 14.36
N HIS A 310 -13.63 7.04 14.97
CA HIS A 310 -15.07 6.84 14.82
C HIS A 310 -15.87 8.03 15.34
N GLN A 311 -15.52 8.57 16.52
CA GLN A 311 -16.15 9.80 17.04
C GLN A 311 -15.97 10.98 16.08
N VAL A 312 -14.78 11.15 15.49
CA VAL A 312 -14.53 12.18 14.48
C VAL A 312 -15.42 11.97 13.27
N LEU A 313 -15.53 10.74 12.78
CA LEU A 313 -16.36 10.41 11.61
C LEU A 313 -17.84 10.72 11.85
N GLU A 314 -18.37 10.38 13.03
CA GLU A 314 -19.75 10.64 13.44
C GLU A 314 -20.02 12.13 13.69
N SER A 315 -19.01 12.91 14.08
CA SER A 315 -19.17 14.33 14.39
C SER A 315 -19.32 15.22 13.16
N VAL A 316 -18.93 14.74 11.98
CA VAL A 316 -18.96 15.51 10.73
C VAL A 316 -20.14 15.04 9.86
N PRO A 317 -21.13 15.90 9.58
CA PRO A 317 -22.30 15.53 8.81
C PRO A 317 -21.91 15.14 7.37
N THR A 318 -22.45 14.03 6.91
CA THR A 318 -22.29 13.58 5.53
C THR A 318 -23.08 14.48 4.60
N PRO A 319 -22.51 14.98 3.50
CA PRO A 319 -23.26 15.74 2.49
C PRO A 319 -24.32 14.85 1.84
N ALA A 320 -25.45 15.47 1.53
CA ALA A 320 -26.60 14.82 0.88
C ALA A 320 -26.29 14.35 -0.55
#